data_1b1640ee5408fc65be3700472cd7f6ad
#
_entry.id   1b1640ee5408fc65be3700472cd7f6ad
#
_cell.length_a   1.000
_cell.length_b   1.000
_cell.length_c   1.000
_cell.angle_alpha   90.00
_cell.angle_beta   90.00
_cell.angle_gamma   90.00
#
_symmetry.space_group_name_H-M   'P 1'
#
loop_
_entity.id
_entity.type
_entity.pdbx_description
1 polymer ?
#
loop_
_entity_poly.entity_id
_entity_poly.type
_entity_poly.pdbx_seq_one_letter_code
_entity_poly.pdbx_strand_id
1 'polypeptide(L)'
;MFPYCFAIIVRPFCASFYNEELDFSRNEILFLKRNDIQYITDACEGCVRFIDIPCHIISDYLYIRLRDADALCITDRKNSFFRKKAYGTFLNSLMSLVEQQKNTNLYESVLFVLLDYLNDKKQLLPVLSGGLNNYSLRVEAIVAAEPAKKWYLSDVASALCISASQLKRKLHSEGTGFSRIITDVRMKKAINLMKCGNANIFIVARECGYSSLSYFILSFRKYYSVTPCQWLKQYGIKDTTGDG
;
A
#
# COMPACT_ATOMS: atom_id res chain seq x y z
N MET A 1 -4.88 0.34 -13.23
CA MET A 1 -4.58 -1.10 -13.42
C MET A 1 -4.71 -1.79 -12.07
N PHE A 2 -5.38 -2.93 -12.00
CA PHE A 2 -5.61 -3.69 -10.76
C PHE A 2 -4.71 -4.94 -10.78
N PRO A 3 -3.52 -4.90 -10.15
CA PRO A 3 -2.56 -6.02 -10.20
C PRO A 3 -2.93 -7.19 -9.31
N TYR A 4 -3.82 -6.95 -8.32
CA TYR A 4 -4.28 -7.93 -7.34
C TYR A 4 -5.79 -7.91 -7.21
N CYS A 5 -6.32 -9.02 -6.73
CA CYS A 5 -7.73 -9.15 -6.35
C CYS A 5 -7.89 -10.06 -5.13
N PHE A 6 -9.02 -9.88 -4.46
CA PHE A 6 -9.55 -10.92 -3.58
C PHE A 6 -10.43 -11.85 -4.41
N ALA A 7 -10.34 -13.14 -4.12
CA ALA A 7 -11.28 -14.14 -4.60
C ALA A 7 -11.98 -14.75 -3.40
N ILE A 8 -13.31 -14.62 -3.35
CA ILE A 8 -14.15 -15.14 -2.27
C ILE A 8 -14.84 -16.39 -2.77
N ILE A 9 -14.58 -17.52 -2.12
CA ILE A 9 -15.12 -18.81 -2.49
C ILE A 9 -16.57 -18.93 -1.99
N VAL A 10 -17.50 -18.98 -2.91
CA VAL A 10 -18.96 -19.10 -2.65
C VAL A 10 -19.39 -20.55 -2.60
N ARG A 11 -18.82 -21.40 -3.47
CA ARG A 11 -19.05 -22.84 -3.52
C ARG A 11 -17.71 -23.58 -3.53
N PRO A 12 -17.60 -24.73 -2.85
CA PRO A 12 -16.36 -25.50 -2.86
C PRO A 12 -16.07 -26.05 -4.26
N PHE A 13 -14.81 -26.11 -4.63
CA PHE A 13 -14.30 -26.68 -5.89
C PHE A 13 -12.83 -27.06 -5.76
N CYS A 14 -12.34 -27.88 -6.70
CA CYS A 14 -10.93 -28.22 -6.83
C CYS A 14 -10.37 -27.55 -8.09
N ALA A 15 -9.14 -27.04 -7.99
CA ALA A 15 -8.45 -26.45 -9.13
C ALA A 15 -6.98 -26.76 -9.11
N SER A 16 -6.39 -26.89 -10.31
CA SER A 16 -4.94 -26.98 -10.46
C SER A 16 -4.32 -25.60 -10.44
N PHE A 17 -3.53 -25.30 -9.43
CA PHE A 17 -2.88 -24.03 -9.22
C PHE A 17 -1.36 -24.23 -9.20
N TYR A 18 -0.65 -23.72 -10.22
CA TYR A 18 0.80 -23.93 -10.39
C TYR A 18 1.24 -25.43 -10.35
N ASN A 19 0.49 -26.31 -11.00
CA ASN A 19 0.70 -27.77 -11.05
C ASN A 19 0.45 -28.50 -9.70
N GLU A 20 -0.19 -27.85 -8.75
CA GLU A 20 -0.69 -28.46 -7.51
C GLU A 20 -2.22 -28.49 -7.54
N GLU A 21 -2.83 -29.63 -7.26
CA GLU A 21 -4.28 -29.71 -7.06
C GLU A 21 -4.63 -29.19 -5.67
N LEU A 22 -5.49 -28.19 -5.63
CA LEU A 22 -5.91 -27.53 -4.41
C LEU A 22 -7.42 -27.58 -4.26
N ASP A 23 -7.85 -27.94 -3.05
CA ASP A 23 -9.24 -27.89 -2.63
C ASP A 23 -9.55 -26.52 -2.04
N PHE A 24 -10.59 -25.88 -2.55
CA PHE A 24 -11.10 -24.63 -2.06
C PHE A 24 -12.45 -24.84 -1.37
N SER A 25 -12.54 -24.37 -0.13
CA SER A 25 -13.74 -24.50 0.70
C SER A 25 -14.58 -23.23 0.66
N ARG A 26 -15.89 -23.38 0.88
CA ARG A 26 -16.78 -22.22 1.03
C ARG A 26 -16.30 -21.28 2.13
N ASN A 27 -16.42 -19.98 1.91
CA ASN A 27 -16.00 -18.89 2.79
C ASN A 27 -14.48 -18.76 2.95
N GLU A 28 -13.69 -19.29 2.05
CA GLU A 28 -12.28 -18.93 1.95
C GLU A 28 -12.12 -17.62 1.17
N ILE A 29 -11.19 -16.80 1.64
CA ILE A 29 -10.72 -15.60 0.95
C ILE A 29 -9.32 -15.88 0.44
N LEU A 30 -9.12 -15.63 -0.83
CA LEU A 30 -7.81 -15.69 -1.46
C LEU A 30 -7.37 -14.26 -1.76
N PHE A 31 -6.09 -13.98 -1.57
CA PHE A 31 -5.42 -12.81 -2.12
C PHE A 31 -4.46 -13.32 -3.20
N LEU A 32 -4.64 -12.86 -4.43
CA LEU A 32 -3.91 -13.36 -5.59
C LEU A 32 -3.62 -12.26 -6.61
N LYS A 33 -2.65 -12.52 -7.47
CA LYS A 33 -2.38 -11.69 -8.63
C LYS A 33 -3.50 -11.85 -9.66
N ARG A 34 -3.85 -10.76 -10.34
CA ARG A 34 -4.90 -10.80 -11.35
C ARG A 34 -4.62 -11.81 -12.48
N ASN A 35 -3.36 -12.01 -12.82
CA ASN A 35 -2.96 -12.98 -13.84
C ASN A 35 -3.22 -14.43 -13.41
N ASP A 36 -3.38 -14.69 -12.12
CA ASP A 36 -3.60 -16.03 -11.58
C ASP A 36 -5.08 -16.41 -11.53
N ILE A 37 -5.98 -15.47 -11.85
CA ILE A 37 -7.45 -15.68 -11.87
C ILE A 37 -7.82 -16.83 -12.80
N GLN A 38 -7.15 -16.96 -13.96
CA GLN A 38 -7.41 -18.01 -14.93
C GLN A 38 -7.39 -19.41 -14.32
N TYR A 39 -6.47 -19.72 -13.42
CA TYR A 39 -6.41 -21.03 -12.75
C TYR A 39 -7.66 -21.38 -11.95
N ILE A 40 -8.40 -20.35 -11.54
CA ILE A 40 -9.62 -20.51 -10.74
C ILE A 40 -10.87 -20.47 -11.62
N THR A 41 -10.92 -19.56 -12.59
CA THR A 41 -12.08 -19.41 -13.48
C THR A 41 -12.31 -20.62 -14.38
N ASP A 42 -11.22 -21.24 -14.83
CA ASP A 42 -11.30 -22.43 -15.69
C ASP A 42 -11.81 -23.67 -14.95
N ALA A 43 -11.69 -23.69 -13.62
CA ALA A 43 -12.10 -24.81 -12.79
C ALA A 43 -13.58 -24.81 -12.42
N CYS A 44 -14.19 -23.63 -12.19
CA CYS A 44 -15.58 -23.55 -11.77
C CYS A 44 -16.21 -22.18 -12.03
N GLU A 45 -17.16 -22.12 -12.97
CA GLU A 45 -17.93 -20.92 -13.23
C GLU A 45 -18.94 -20.65 -12.08
N GLY A 46 -18.96 -19.41 -11.59
CA GLY A 46 -19.89 -18.99 -10.50
C GLY A 46 -19.55 -19.48 -9.09
N CYS A 47 -18.42 -20.14 -8.89
CA CYS A 47 -17.98 -20.59 -7.55
C CYS A 47 -17.21 -19.51 -6.79
N VAL A 48 -16.77 -18.46 -7.47
CA VAL A 48 -15.89 -17.43 -6.93
C VAL A 48 -16.41 -16.04 -7.28
N ARG A 49 -16.35 -15.13 -6.31
CA ARG A 49 -16.56 -13.70 -6.54
C ARG A 49 -15.21 -12.97 -6.43
N PHE A 50 -14.92 -12.15 -7.41
CA PHE A 50 -13.67 -11.38 -7.45
C PHE A 50 -13.92 -9.93 -7.04
N ILE A 51 -12.99 -9.38 -6.27
CA ILE A 51 -12.97 -7.97 -5.87
C ILE A 51 -11.60 -7.43 -6.25
N ASP A 52 -11.57 -6.52 -7.20
CA ASP A 52 -10.33 -5.88 -7.65
C ASP A 52 -9.76 -4.93 -6.61
N ILE A 53 -8.44 -4.92 -6.45
CA ILE A 53 -7.75 -4.08 -5.48
C ILE A 53 -6.94 -3.02 -6.25
N PRO A 54 -7.30 -1.73 -6.13
CA PRO A 54 -6.51 -0.65 -6.71
C PRO A 54 -5.08 -0.61 -6.17
N CYS A 55 -4.09 -0.26 -7.01
CA CYS A 55 -2.68 -0.18 -6.59
C CYS A 55 -2.47 0.75 -5.41
N HIS A 56 -3.16 1.89 -5.37
CA HIS A 56 -3.01 2.87 -4.29
C HIS A 56 -3.42 2.29 -2.93
N ILE A 57 -4.46 1.44 -2.88
CA ILE A 57 -4.89 0.79 -1.64
C ILE A 57 -3.77 -0.11 -1.08
N ILE A 58 -3.08 -0.84 -1.93
CA ILE A 58 -1.94 -1.68 -1.50
C ILE A 58 -0.80 -0.80 -0.99
N SER A 59 -0.48 0.28 -1.71
CA SER A 59 0.56 1.24 -1.30
C SER A 59 0.23 1.89 0.05
N ASP A 60 -1.01 2.34 0.23
CA ASP A 60 -1.46 2.99 1.45
C ASP A 60 -1.52 1.99 2.62
N TYR A 61 -1.96 0.77 2.37
CA TYR A 61 -1.94 -0.31 3.35
C TYR A 61 -0.52 -0.63 3.81
N LEU A 62 0.41 -0.82 2.88
CA LEU A 62 1.82 -1.03 3.18
C LEU A 62 2.42 0.16 3.94
N TYR A 63 2.11 1.39 3.52
CA TYR A 63 2.55 2.61 4.20
C TYR A 63 2.13 2.65 5.67
N ILE A 64 0.87 2.27 5.96
CA ILE A 64 0.34 2.28 7.33
C ILE A 64 0.94 1.14 8.15
N ARG A 65 1.00 -0.07 7.60
CA ARG A 65 1.36 -1.29 8.37
C ARG A 65 2.86 -1.53 8.50
N LEU A 66 3.68 -1.01 7.59
CA LEU A 66 5.13 -1.12 7.70
C LEU A 66 5.73 -0.21 8.76
N ARG A 67 5.03 0.83 9.18
CA ARG A 67 5.45 1.67 10.32
C ARG A 67 5.52 0.89 11.63
N ASP A 68 4.75 -0.20 11.75
CA ASP A 68 4.64 -1.03 12.96
C ASP A 68 5.44 -2.33 12.85
N ALA A 69 6.15 -2.54 11.74
CA ALA A 69 6.89 -3.78 11.50
C ALA A 69 8.38 -3.61 11.73
N ASP A 70 8.90 -4.28 12.76
CA ASP A 70 10.34 -4.52 12.90
C ASP A 70 10.83 -5.26 11.65
N ALA A 71 11.80 -4.65 10.97
CA ALA A 71 12.57 -5.15 9.82
C ALA A 71 11.87 -6.21 8.96
N LEU A 72 11.34 -5.78 7.82
CA LEU A 72 10.89 -6.69 6.77
C LEU A 72 12.04 -7.55 6.25
N CYS A 73 12.19 -8.73 6.82
CA CYS A 73 12.91 -9.78 6.14
C CYS A 73 12.05 -10.21 4.93
N ILE A 74 12.34 -9.63 3.77
CA ILE A 74 11.68 -10.00 2.51
C ILE A 74 12.24 -11.37 2.11
N THR A 75 11.65 -12.41 2.65
CA THR A 75 11.94 -13.77 2.18
C THR A 75 11.24 -13.94 0.84
N ASP A 76 12.02 -14.34 -0.16
CA ASP A 76 11.54 -14.83 -1.47
C ASP A 76 10.72 -16.12 -1.24
N ARG A 77 9.51 -15.99 -0.74
CA ARG A 77 8.60 -17.13 -0.66
C ARG A 77 7.90 -17.29 -2.00
N LYS A 78 8.05 -18.46 -2.57
CA LYS A 78 7.41 -18.94 -3.80
C LYS A 78 5.86 -18.96 -3.75
N ASN A 79 5.23 -18.56 -2.65
CA ASN A 79 3.79 -18.57 -2.54
C ASN A 79 3.18 -17.42 -3.34
N SER A 80 2.60 -17.77 -4.47
CA SER A 80 1.96 -16.84 -5.40
C SER A 80 0.62 -16.29 -4.91
N PHE A 81 0.03 -16.89 -3.89
CA PHE A 81 -1.24 -16.46 -3.31
C PHE A 81 -1.28 -16.70 -1.79
N PHE A 82 -2.19 -16.01 -1.12
CA PHE A 82 -2.50 -16.20 0.30
C PHE A 82 -3.96 -16.59 0.46
N ARG A 83 -4.27 -17.55 1.35
CA ARG A 83 -5.65 -17.98 1.63
C ARG A 83 -5.94 -18.03 3.11
N LYS A 84 -7.17 -17.68 3.49
CA LYS A 84 -7.67 -17.76 4.86
C LYS A 84 -9.16 -18.05 4.86
N LYS A 85 -9.60 -18.93 5.75
CA LYS A 85 -11.01 -19.21 5.98
C LYS A 85 -11.62 -18.10 6.84
N ALA A 86 -12.82 -17.64 6.48
CA ALA A 86 -13.53 -16.60 7.20
C ALA A 86 -14.91 -17.07 7.67
N TYR A 87 -15.49 -16.34 8.63
CA TYR A 87 -16.87 -16.58 9.04
C TYR A 87 -17.83 -16.09 7.95
N GLY A 88 -18.81 -16.93 7.60
CA GLY A 88 -19.75 -16.64 6.51
C GLY A 88 -20.58 -15.36 6.75
N THR A 89 -20.97 -15.09 7.99
CA THR A 89 -21.68 -13.86 8.37
C THR A 89 -20.82 -12.60 8.11
N PHE A 90 -19.54 -12.64 8.47
CA PHE A 90 -18.59 -11.56 8.20
C PHE A 90 -18.45 -11.30 6.70
N LEU A 91 -18.23 -12.35 5.91
CA LEU A 91 -18.11 -12.22 4.46
C LEU A 91 -19.38 -11.68 3.80
N ASN A 92 -20.55 -12.19 4.20
CA ASN A 92 -21.81 -11.71 3.63
C ASN A 92 -22.05 -10.24 3.94
N SER A 93 -21.75 -9.78 5.16
CA SER A 93 -21.82 -8.35 5.52
C SER A 93 -20.87 -7.48 4.69
N LEU A 94 -19.62 -7.91 4.52
CA LEU A 94 -18.66 -7.18 3.69
C LEU A 94 -19.07 -7.18 2.21
N MET A 95 -19.56 -8.30 1.69
CA MET A 95 -20.02 -8.39 0.31
C MET A 95 -21.22 -7.49 0.04
N SER A 96 -22.20 -7.44 0.98
CA SER A 96 -23.33 -6.51 0.84
C SER A 96 -22.89 -5.05 0.82
N LEU A 97 -21.89 -4.69 1.63
CA LEU A 97 -21.27 -3.35 1.59
C LEU A 97 -20.54 -3.08 0.27
N VAL A 98 -19.88 -4.06 -0.31
CA VAL A 98 -19.23 -3.94 -1.62
C VAL A 98 -20.26 -3.80 -2.75
N GLU A 99 -21.36 -4.53 -2.72
CA GLU A 99 -22.41 -4.54 -3.75
C GLU A 99 -23.31 -3.29 -3.72
N GLN A 100 -23.54 -2.72 -2.55
CA GLN A 100 -24.37 -1.50 -2.37
C GLN A 100 -23.68 -0.22 -2.87
N GLN A 101 -22.53 -0.33 -3.54
CA GLN A 101 -21.63 0.79 -3.71
C GLN A 101 -22.02 1.82 -4.74
N LYS A 102 -22.27 3.01 -4.20
CA LYS A 102 -22.09 4.30 -4.88
C LYS A 102 -20.99 5.18 -4.23
N ASN A 103 -20.33 4.71 -3.17
CA ASN A 103 -19.38 5.51 -2.40
C ASN A 103 -17.97 4.90 -2.42
N THR A 104 -17.05 5.54 -3.12
CA THR A 104 -15.66 5.11 -3.27
C THR A 104 -14.93 4.95 -1.93
N ASN A 105 -15.18 5.84 -0.97
CA ASN A 105 -14.50 5.81 0.33
C ASN A 105 -14.87 4.56 1.16
N LEU A 106 -16.13 4.13 1.10
CA LEU A 106 -16.57 2.92 1.81
C LEU A 106 -15.93 1.66 1.21
N TYR A 107 -15.81 1.62 -0.11
CA TYR A 107 -15.15 0.54 -0.83
C TYR A 107 -13.69 0.40 -0.40
N GLU A 108 -12.95 1.47 -0.42
CA GLU A 108 -11.56 1.49 0.01
C GLU A 108 -11.42 1.02 1.47
N SER A 109 -12.31 1.48 2.36
CA SER A 109 -12.33 1.03 3.76
C SER A 109 -12.58 -0.47 3.90
N VAL A 110 -13.48 -1.04 3.10
CA VAL A 110 -13.73 -2.50 3.08
C VAL A 110 -12.50 -3.26 2.60
N LEU A 111 -11.80 -2.77 1.58
CA LEU A 111 -10.56 -3.39 1.11
C LEU A 111 -9.46 -3.38 2.19
N PHE A 112 -9.33 -2.29 2.96
CA PHE A 112 -8.42 -2.22 4.11
C PHE A 112 -8.77 -3.25 5.18
N VAL A 113 -10.05 -3.38 5.52
CA VAL A 113 -10.53 -4.39 6.50
C VAL A 113 -10.21 -5.81 6.02
N LEU A 114 -10.40 -6.10 4.73
CA LEU A 114 -10.06 -7.41 4.15
C LEU A 114 -8.56 -7.68 4.18
N LEU A 115 -7.73 -6.68 3.85
CA LEU A 115 -6.27 -6.81 3.94
C LEU A 115 -5.82 -7.06 5.37
N ASP A 116 -6.37 -6.35 6.36
CA ASP A 116 -6.07 -6.58 7.78
C ASP A 116 -6.52 -7.94 8.27
N TYR A 117 -7.71 -8.36 7.87
CA TYR A 117 -8.21 -9.69 8.21
C TYR A 117 -7.28 -10.79 7.68
N LEU A 118 -6.75 -10.63 6.47
CA LEU A 118 -5.79 -11.58 5.88
C LEU A 118 -4.39 -11.46 6.50
N ASN A 119 -4.01 -10.29 6.98
CA ASN A 119 -2.68 -10.04 7.55
C ASN A 119 -2.51 -10.52 8.99
N ASP A 120 -3.37 -11.43 9.44
CA ASP A 120 -3.18 -12.14 10.69
C ASP A 120 -1.74 -12.70 10.74
N LYS A 121 -1.01 -12.42 11.83
CA LYS A 121 0.40 -12.81 12.01
C LYS A 121 1.40 -12.18 11.01
N LYS A 122 1.07 -11.05 10.40
CA LYS A 122 1.93 -10.32 9.44
C LYS A 122 2.41 -11.15 8.24
N GLN A 123 1.69 -12.22 7.89
CA GLN A 123 2.07 -13.14 6.79
C GLN A 123 1.77 -12.58 5.40
N LEU A 124 0.82 -11.65 5.29
CA LEU A 124 0.45 -11.04 4.02
C LEU A 124 1.48 -10.02 3.53
N LEU A 125 2.15 -9.32 4.46
CA LEU A 125 3.12 -8.28 4.13
C LEU A 125 4.27 -8.77 3.22
N PRO A 126 4.90 -9.94 3.47
CA PRO A 126 5.90 -10.49 2.56
C PRO A 126 5.35 -10.82 1.16
N VAL A 127 4.10 -11.29 1.07
CA VAL A 127 3.44 -11.60 -0.21
C VAL A 127 3.16 -10.31 -0.97
N LEU A 128 2.65 -9.28 -0.30
CA LEU A 128 2.42 -7.96 -0.88
C LEU A 128 3.73 -7.33 -1.37
N SER A 129 4.78 -7.39 -0.57
CA SER A 129 6.08 -6.81 -0.92
C SER A 129 6.86 -7.64 -1.97
N GLY A 130 6.82 -8.97 -1.90
CA GLY A 130 7.50 -9.87 -2.83
C GLY A 130 6.78 -10.04 -4.17
N GLY A 131 5.44 -9.98 -4.17
CA GLY A 131 4.62 -10.08 -5.38
C GLY A 131 4.55 -8.77 -6.19
N LEU A 132 4.94 -7.66 -5.60
CA LEU A 132 5.15 -6.42 -6.32
C LEU A 132 6.49 -6.50 -7.06
N ASN A 133 6.47 -6.91 -8.33
CA ASN A 133 7.61 -6.70 -9.24
C ASN A 133 7.92 -5.20 -9.44
N ASN A 134 7.33 -4.36 -8.59
CA ASN A 134 7.40 -2.92 -8.62
C ASN A 134 8.34 -2.45 -7.51
N TYR A 135 9.58 -2.17 -7.89
CA TYR A 135 10.60 -1.69 -6.96
C TYR A 135 10.27 -0.31 -6.38
N SER A 136 9.49 0.50 -7.07
CA SER A 136 9.08 1.81 -6.57
C SER A 136 8.21 1.69 -5.31
N LEU A 137 7.26 0.74 -5.28
CA LEU A 137 6.45 0.48 -4.09
C LEU A 137 7.26 -0.12 -2.94
N ARG A 138 8.22 -0.99 -3.24
CA ARG A 138 9.13 -1.54 -2.21
C ARG A 138 10.01 -0.44 -1.59
N VAL A 139 10.53 0.47 -2.42
CA VAL A 139 11.30 1.64 -1.96
C VAL A 139 10.42 2.59 -1.17
N GLU A 140 9.20 2.86 -1.65
CA GLU A 140 8.21 3.70 -0.94
C GLU A 140 7.94 3.16 0.45
N ALA A 141 7.71 1.86 0.59
CA ALA A 141 7.47 1.20 1.86
C ALA A 141 8.65 1.36 2.84
N ILE A 142 9.89 1.14 2.38
CA ILE A 142 11.09 1.30 3.21
C ILE A 142 11.25 2.76 3.66
N VAL A 143 11.09 3.71 2.75
CA VAL A 143 11.23 5.14 3.06
C VAL A 143 10.12 5.63 3.97
N ALA A 144 8.90 5.08 3.84
CA ALA A 144 7.74 5.44 4.63
C ALA A 144 7.85 5.03 6.10
N ALA A 145 8.64 4.02 6.44
CA ALA A 145 8.92 3.64 7.82
C ALA A 145 9.61 4.79 8.58
N GLU A 146 10.56 5.48 7.95
CA GLU A 146 11.31 6.58 8.54
C GLU A 146 11.46 7.77 7.54
N PRO A 147 10.38 8.54 7.24
CA PRO A 147 10.42 9.59 6.21
C PRO A 147 11.39 10.72 6.52
N ALA A 148 11.65 10.98 7.80
CA ALA A 148 12.58 12.03 8.25
C ALA A 148 14.06 11.63 8.07
N LYS A 149 14.36 10.35 7.97
CA LYS A 149 15.72 9.84 7.79
C LYS A 149 16.31 10.30 6.46
N LYS A 150 17.61 10.56 6.47
CA LYS A 150 18.37 10.80 5.24
C LYS A 150 18.65 9.47 4.57
N TRP A 151 17.84 9.13 3.58
CA TRP A 151 17.96 7.89 2.82
C TRP A 151 18.95 8.04 1.67
N TYR A 152 19.81 7.05 1.52
CA TYR A 152 20.68 6.89 0.35
C TYR A 152 20.21 5.70 -0.49
N LEU A 153 20.43 5.77 -1.79
CA LEU A 153 20.06 4.69 -2.71
C LEU A 153 20.72 3.35 -2.34
N SER A 154 21.97 3.42 -1.82
CA SER A 154 22.72 2.25 -1.34
C SER A 154 22.04 1.54 -0.19
N ASP A 155 21.49 2.29 0.77
CA ASP A 155 20.88 1.73 1.97
C ASP A 155 19.62 0.93 1.60
N VAL A 156 18.79 1.53 0.74
CA VAL A 156 17.56 0.90 0.27
C VAL A 156 17.87 -0.27 -0.66
N ALA A 157 18.88 -0.17 -1.52
CA ALA A 157 19.31 -1.28 -2.37
C ALA A 157 19.79 -2.48 -1.53
N SER A 158 20.57 -2.21 -0.47
CA SER A 158 21.02 -3.25 0.48
C SER A 158 19.83 -3.92 1.19
N ALA A 159 18.85 -3.15 1.66
CA ALA A 159 17.64 -3.68 2.26
C ALA A 159 16.80 -4.55 1.28
N LEU A 160 16.91 -4.29 -0.02
CA LEU A 160 16.28 -5.05 -1.09
C LEU A 160 17.15 -6.20 -1.64
N CYS A 161 18.32 -6.42 -1.05
CA CYS A 161 19.31 -7.44 -1.48
C CYS A 161 19.72 -7.32 -2.96
N ILE A 162 19.83 -6.08 -3.48
CA ILE A 162 20.31 -5.80 -4.84
C ILE A 162 21.34 -4.67 -4.83
N SER A 163 22.09 -4.50 -5.93
CA SER A 163 23.00 -3.37 -6.07
C SER A 163 22.28 -2.03 -6.32
N ALA A 164 22.89 -0.93 -5.91
CA ALA A 164 22.35 0.41 -6.16
C ALA A 164 22.11 0.69 -7.65
N SER A 165 22.99 0.18 -8.51
CA SER A 165 22.87 0.30 -9.97
C SER A 165 21.66 -0.48 -10.51
N GLN A 166 21.43 -1.68 -9.99
CA GLN A 166 20.24 -2.47 -10.34
C GLN A 166 18.95 -1.79 -9.87
N LEU A 167 18.92 -1.27 -8.63
CA LEU A 167 17.77 -0.52 -8.13
C LEU A 167 17.47 0.70 -8.98
N LYS A 168 18.50 1.52 -9.29
CA LYS A 168 18.35 2.69 -10.17
C LYS A 168 17.75 2.33 -11.51
N ARG A 169 18.23 1.24 -12.17
CA ARG A 169 17.73 0.78 -13.46
C ARG A 169 16.27 0.29 -13.37
N LYS A 170 15.91 -0.43 -12.30
CA LYS A 170 14.54 -0.93 -12.09
C LYS A 170 13.57 0.23 -11.86
N LEU A 171 13.91 1.21 -11.02
CA LEU A 171 13.10 2.41 -10.82
C LEU A 171 12.91 3.20 -12.13
N HIS A 172 13.97 3.32 -12.91
CA HIS A 172 13.90 4.00 -14.21
C HIS A 172 12.97 3.25 -15.19
N SER A 173 13.02 1.91 -15.24
CA SER A 173 12.11 1.11 -16.09
C SER A 173 10.64 1.21 -15.64
N GLU A 174 10.40 1.57 -14.39
CA GLU A 174 9.07 1.83 -13.83
C GLU A 174 8.62 3.31 -14.00
N GLY A 175 9.40 4.12 -14.74
CA GLY A 175 9.08 5.52 -15.02
C GLY A 175 9.28 6.48 -13.84
N THR A 176 10.05 6.08 -12.82
CA THR A 176 10.29 6.88 -11.61
C THR A 176 11.78 6.93 -11.24
N GLY A 177 12.08 7.60 -10.13
CA GLY A 177 13.43 7.71 -9.59
C GLY A 177 13.42 7.82 -8.07
N PHE A 178 14.51 7.41 -7.43
CA PHE A 178 14.66 7.36 -5.98
C PHE A 178 14.31 8.68 -5.28
N SER A 179 14.83 9.81 -5.78
CA SER A 179 14.57 11.13 -5.20
C SER A 179 13.09 11.52 -5.31
N ARG A 180 12.40 11.10 -6.38
CA ARG A 180 10.98 11.35 -6.56
C ARG A 180 10.18 10.59 -5.52
N ILE A 181 10.46 9.31 -5.29
CA ILE A 181 9.78 8.48 -4.28
C ILE A 181 9.95 9.08 -2.89
N ILE A 182 11.17 9.51 -2.52
CA ILE A 182 11.40 10.18 -1.23
C ILE A 182 10.52 11.44 -1.10
N THR A 183 10.45 12.24 -2.15
CA THR A 183 9.63 13.46 -2.15
C THR A 183 8.16 13.11 -2.01
N ASP A 184 7.66 12.13 -2.75
CA ASP A 184 6.26 11.69 -2.71
C ASP A 184 5.87 11.23 -1.30
N VAL A 185 6.70 10.40 -0.65
CA VAL A 185 6.50 9.93 0.73
C VAL A 185 6.47 11.09 1.72
N ARG A 186 7.43 12.01 1.62
CA ARG A 186 7.52 13.16 2.51
C ARG A 186 6.34 14.12 2.35
N MET A 187 5.87 14.34 1.14
CA MET A 187 4.72 15.19 0.85
C MET A 187 3.41 14.57 1.33
N LYS A 188 3.22 13.25 1.16
CA LYS A 188 2.09 12.52 1.75
C LYS A 188 2.08 12.66 3.28
N LYS A 189 3.23 12.46 3.93
CA LYS A 189 3.37 12.64 5.40
C LYS A 189 3.04 14.08 5.82
N ALA A 190 3.51 15.09 5.08
CA ALA A 190 3.24 16.48 5.38
C ALA A 190 1.74 16.78 5.40
N ILE A 191 1.00 16.33 4.38
CA ILE A 191 -0.46 16.47 4.34
C ILE A 191 -1.13 15.79 5.54
N ASN A 192 -0.70 14.57 5.90
CA ASN A 192 -1.28 13.86 7.03
C ASN A 192 -1.05 14.60 8.36
N LEU A 193 0.16 15.11 8.60
CA LEU A 193 0.46 15.91 9.78
C LEU A 193 -0.36 17.20 9.82
N MET A 194 -0.51 17.87 8.68
CA MET A 194 -1.29 19.11 8.58
C MET A 194 -2.79 18.86 8.81
N LYS A 195 -3.34 17.72 8.41
CA LYS A 195 -4.75 17.33 8.64
C LYS A 195 -5.08 17.05 10.12
N CYS A 196 -4.09 16.66 10.93
CA CYS A 196 -4.31 16.37 12.35
C CYS A 196 -4.62 17.61 13.23
N GLY A 197 -4.72 18.80 12.64
CA GLY A 197 -5.07 20.07 13.31
C GLY A 197 -3.87 20.78 13.94
N ASN A 198 -3.98 22.11 14.14
CA ASN A 198 -2.97 22.99 14.73
C ASN A 198 -1.54 22.74 14.22
N ALA A 199 -1.40 22.77 12.90
CA ALA A 199 -0.15 22.42 12.23
C ALA A 199 0.88 23.55 12.31
N ASN A 200 1.93 23.35 13.11
CA ASN A 200 3.12 24.18 13.02
C ASN A 200 3.96 23.73 11.80
N ILE A 201 4.03 24.57 10.76
CA ILE A 201 4.69 24.23 9.49
C ILE A 201 6.18 23.94 9.67
N PHE A 202 6.84 24.58 10.65
CA PHE A 202 8.24 24.29 10.98
C PHE A 202 8.40 22.86 11.52
N ILE A 203 7.50 22.44 12.43
CA ILE A 203 7.49 21.07 12.97
C ILE A 203 7.18 20.07 11.85
N VAL A 204 6.16 20.34 11.02
CA VAL A 204 5.82 19.51 9.87
C VAL A 204 7.01 19.32 8.94
N ALA A 205 7.72 20.39 8.60
CA ALA A 205 8.92 20.32 7.75
C ALA A 205 9.98 19.38 8.34
N ARG A 206 10.27 19.55 9.64
CA ARG A 206 11.26 18.74 10.34
C ARG A 206 10.88 17.26 10.44
N GLU A 207 9.63 16.98 10.78
CA GLU A 207 9.08 15.63 10.85
C GLU A 207 9.06 14.91 9.47
N CYS A 208 9.02 15.69 8.39
CA CYS A 208 9.15 15.18 7.03
C CYS A 208 10.61 15.09 6.55
N GLY A 209 11.61 15.41 7.40
CA GLY A 209 13.04 15.29 7.09
C GLY A 209 13.59 16.43 6.25
N TYR A 210 13.01 17.62 6.36
CA TYR A 210 13.56 18.84 5.78
C TYR A 210 14.33 19.64 6.84
N SER A 211 15.60 19.88 6.58
CA SER A 211 16.47 20.70 7.45
C SER A 211 16.22 22.21 7.30
N SER A 212 15.60 22.64 6.20
CA SER A 212 15.29 24.03 5.89
C SER A 212 13.80 24.19 5.62
N LEU A 213 13.16 25.07 6.37
CA LEU A 213 11.75 25.45 6.17
C LEU A 213 11.51 26.03 4.78
N SER A 214 12.41 26.90 4.31
CA SER A 214 12.29 27.51 2.98
C SER A 214 12.33 26.46 1.89
N TYR A 215 13.21 25.47 2.00
CA TYR A 215 13.27 24.37 1.03
C TYR A 215 12.05 23.47 1.07
N PHE A 216 11.49 23.23 2.27
CA PHE A 216 10.20 22.52 2.41
C PHE A 216 9.08 23.27 1.69
N ILE A 217 8.92 24.58 1.95
CA ILE A 217 7.87 25.40 1.32
C ILE A 217 7.98 25.37 -0.20
N LEU A 218 9.19 25.51 -0.74
CA LEU A 218 9.44 25.43 -2.19
C LEU A 218 9.08 24.05 -2.75
N SER A 219 9.50 22.98 -2.06
CA SER A 219 9.23 21.60 -2.47
C SER A 219 7.72 21.31 -2.44
N PHE A 220 7.02 21.75 -1.40
CA PHE A 220 5.58 21.59 -1.24
C PHE A 220 4.83 22.34 -2.33
N ARG A 221 5.20 23.60 -2.60
CA ARG A 221 4.61 24.41 -3.68
C ARG A 221 4.84 23.77 -5.05
N LYS A 222 6.04 23.22 -5.30
CA LYS A 222 6.34 22.52 -6.55
C LYS A 222 5.48 21.27 -6.72
N TYR A 223 5.15 20.58 -5.62
CA TYR A 223 4.42 19.32 -5.63
C TYR A 223 2.90 19.52 -5.70
N TYR A 224 2.35 20.44 -4.90
CA TYR A 224 0.90 20.67 -4.78
C TYR A 224 0.40 21.95 -5.46
N SER A 225 1.29 22.74 -6.07
CA SER A 225 0.99 24.02 -6.73
C SER A 225 0.50 25.14 -5.77
N VAL A 226 0.46 24.89 -4.47
CA VAL A 226 0.10 25.85 -3.41
C VAL A 226 1.13 25.76 -2.27
N THR A 227 1.27 26.85 -1.48
CA THR A 227 2.12 26.81 -0.29
C THR A 227 1.43 26.05 0.86
N PRO A 228 2.19 25.55 1.87
CA PRO A 228 1.59 24.92 3.05
C PRO A 228 0.55 25.80 3.75
N CYS A 229 0.85 27.10 3.95
CA CYS A 229 -0.09 28.05 4.55
C CYS A 229 -1.37 28.23 3.71
N GLN A 230 -1.24 28.31 2.38
CA GLN A 230 -2.41 28.39 1.49
C GLN A 230 -3.25 27.12 1.57
N TRP A 231 -2.57 25.96 1.63
CA TRP A 231 -3.24 24.68 1.77
C TRP A 231 -4.03 24.60 3.09
N LEU A 232 -3.42 24.97 4.23
CA LEU A 232 -4.10 25.01 5.53
C LEU A 232 -5.33 25.91 5.52
N LYS A 233 -5.23 27.10 4.92
CA LYS A 233 -6.37 28.04 4.77
C LYS A 233 -7.52 27.44 3.96
N GLN A 234 -7.23 26.70 2.89
CA GLN A 234 -8.25 26.04 2.06
C GLN A 234 -9.05 24.99 2.85
N TYR A 235 -8.44 24.34 3.82
CA TYR A 235 -9.08 23.31 4.65
C TYR A 235 -9.54 23.83 6.02
N GLY A 236 -9.50 25.15 6.25
CA GLY A 236 -9.95 25.76 7.52
C GLY A 236 -9.12 25.41 8.75
N ILE A 237 -7.88 24.97 8.55
CA ILE A 237 -6.97 24.54 9.61
C ILE A 237 -6.10 25.75 10.02
N LYS A 238 -5.99 26.00 11.33
CA LYS A 238 -5.15 27.09 11.86
C LYS A 238 -3.66 26.72 11.75
N ASP A 239 -2.88 27.68 11.27
CA ASP A 239 -1.42 27.64 11.30
C ASP A 239 -0.95 28.19 12.66
N THR A 240 -0.27 27.39 13.44
CA THR A 240 0.27 27.77 14.77
C THR A 240 1.75 28.19 14.71
N THR A 241 2.28 28.46 13.53
CA THR A 241 3.71 28.79 13.33
C THR A 241 4.05 30.18 13.93
N GLY A 242 3.06 31.01 14.28
CA GLY A 242 3.25 32.40 14.72
C GLY A 242 3.09 32.66 16.23
N ASP A 243 2.75 31.65 17.03
CA ASP A 243 2.51 31.79 18.49
C ASP A 243 3.72 31.31 19.31
N GLY A 244 4.88 31.88 19.03
CA GLY A 244 6.11 31.61 19.81
C GLY A 244 7.06 32.80 19.81
#